data_f3793ad78320da58134a420655416530
#
_entry.id   f3793ad78320da58134a420655416530
#
_cell.length_a   1.000
_cell.length_b   1.000
_cell.length_c   1.000
_cell.angle_alpha   90.00
_cell.angle_beta   90.00
_cell.angle_gamma   90.00
#
_symmetry.space_group_name_H-M   'P 1'
#
loop_
_entity.id
_entity.type
_entity.pdbx_description
1 polymer ?
#
loop_
_entity_poly.entity_id
_entity_poly.type
_entity_poly.pdbx_seq_one_letter_code
_entity_poly.pdbx_strand_id
1 'polypeptide(L)'
;MPQRGHPTQTGRAAPGSGWAGPGEGADTIRGMILSDGSIRRLLEDGRLIIDPIEDVQIQPASVDVRLGPEFLVFRNHVTEVIDPYDKPADLNERVQVAEGTAFILHPGEFVLGTTVESIGLPDDLVARVEGKSSLGRLGLLIHATAGFVDPGWPRGQITLELSNVATLPIKLWPGMRIGQLSFHTLDAPAERPYGHVDLNSKYVGQSGPMASQYARNPK
;
A
#
# COMPACT_ATOMS: atom_id res chain seq x y z
N MET A 1 -22.56 -25.93 56.00
CA MET A 1 -21.41 -25.88 55.08
C MET A 1 -21.04 -24.45 54.82
N PRO A 2 -19.82 -23.99 55.22
CA PRO A 2 -19.47 -22.57 55.12
C PRO A 2 -18.94 -22.21 53.74
N GLN A 3 -19.32 -21.05 53.24
CA GLN A 3 -18.87 -20.41 52.00
C GLN A 3 -17.41 -20.00 52.13
N ARG A 4 -16.58 -20.34 51.15
CA ARG A 4 -15.16 -19.90 51.04
C ARG A 4 -15.14 -18.56 50.31
N GLY A 5 -14.68 -17.50 51.01
CA GLY A 5 -14.39 -16.22 50.41
C GLY A 5 -13.20 -16.26 49.48
N HIS A 6 -13.31 -15.60 48.33
CA HIS A 6 -12.17 -15.33 47.41
C HIS A 6 -11.36 -14.13 47.94
N PRO A 7 -10.03 -14.16 47.88
CA PRO A 7 -9.24 -12.99 48.20
C PRO A 7 -9.21 -12.03 47.01
N THR A 8 -9.51 -10.78 47.29
CA THR A 8 -9.33 -9.62 46.42
C THR A 8 -7.83 -9.41 46.15
N GLN A 9 -7.39 -9.59 44.90
CA GLN A 9 -6.08 -9.14 44.47
C GLN A 9 -6.07 -7.63 44.30
N THR A 10 -5.37 -6.93 45.17
CA THR A 10 -5.00 -5.53 45.00
C THR A 10 -3.91 -5.44 43.95
N GLY A 11 -4.27 -4.88 42.77
CA GLY A 11 -3.34 -4.64 41.67
C GLY A 11 -2.24 -3.63 42.09
N ARG A 12 -0.99 -4.12 42.16
CA ARG A 12 0.19 -3.26 42.16
C ARG A 12 0.39 -2.72 40.74
N ALA A 13 0.30 -1.40 40.59
CA ALA A 13 0.73 -0.70 39.38
C ALA A 13 2.24 -0.98 39.17
N ALA A 14 2.61 -1.48 38.00
CA ALA A 14 3.99 -1.59 37.58
C ALA A 14 4.61 -0.18 37.43
N PRO A 15 5.87 0.03 37.86
CA PRO A 15 6.56 1.29 37.64
C PRO A 15 6.73 1.50 36.12
N GLY A 16 6.30 2.67 35.64
CA GLY A 16 6.47 3.07 34.25
C GLY A 16 7.95 2.99 33.87
N SER A 17 8.26 2.16 32.87
CA SER A 17 9.56 2.16 32.23
C SER A 17 9.70 3.49 31.48
N GLY A 18 10.33 4.47 32.10
CA GLY A 18 10.77 5.69 31.45
C GLY A 18 11.76 5.33 30.36
N TRP A 19 11.31 5.29 29.13
CA TRP A 19 12.19 5.21 27.99
C TRP A 19 12.92 6.57 27.86
N ALA A 20 14.19 6.61 28.30
CA ALA A 20 15.07 7.72 28.01
C ALA A 20 15.41 7.66 26.52
N GLY A 21 14.90 8.61 25.75
CA GLY A 21 15.25 8.76 24.34
C GLY A 21 16.76 8.87 24.17
N PRO A 22 17.33 8.50 23.02
CA PRO A 22 18.75 8.59 22.76
C PRO A 22 19.20 10.05 22.85
N GLY A 23 20.25 10.30 23.66
CA GLY A 23 20.87 11.61 23.83
C GLY A 23 21.36 12.16 22.51
N GLU A 24 21.30 13.48 22.35
CA GLU A 24 21.87 14.25 21.25
C GLU A 24 23.39 13.97 21.18
N GLY A 25 23.81 13.26 20.12
CA GLY A 25 25.26 13.07 19.86
C GLY A 25 25.60 11.68 19.33
N ALA A 26 25.30 11.46 18.10
CA ALA A 26 25.99 10.70 17.04
C ALA A 26 25.03 10.57 15.87
N ASP A 27 25.42 10.98 14.67
CA ASP A 27 24.76 10.68 13.40
C ASP A 27 24.69 9.16 13.20
N THR A 28 23.80 8.54 13.92
CA THR A 28 23.45 7.13 13.66
C THR A 28 22.38 7.19 12.59
N ILE A 29 22.77 7.00 11.35
CA ILE A 29 21.91 6.73 10.21
C ILE A 29 20.95 5.61 10.63
N ARG A 30 19.73 5.98 10.97
CA ARG A 30 18.67 5.03 11.33
C ARG A 30 17.56 5.19 10.31
N GLY A 31 17.50 4.27 9.34
CA GLY A 31 16.28 4.08 8.59
C GLY A 31 15.14 3.82 9.58
N MET A 32 14.18 4.71 9.69
CA MET A 32 13.08 4.62 10.65
C MET A 32 11.75 4.51 9.93
N ILE A 33 10.90 3.62 10.47
CA ILE A 33 9.47 3.63 10.14
C ILE A 33 8.86 4.86 10.81
N LEU A 34 8.08 5.64 10.05
CA LEU A 34 7.45 6.85 10.55
C LEU A 34 6.25 6.52 11.44
N SER A 35 6.18 7.20 12.59
CA SER A 35 4.99 7.21 13.42
C SER A 35 3.91 8.14 12.84
N ASP A 36 2.67 8.02 13.32
CA ASP A 36 1.55 8.89 12.99
C ASP A 36 1.87 10.38 13.14
N GLY A 37 2.53 10.77 14.23
CA GLY A 37 2.95 12.16 14.45
C GLY A 37 3.97 12.64 13.41
N SER A 38 4.87 11.79 12.93
CA SER A 38 5.81 12.14 11.86
C SER A 38 5.14 12.20 10.49
N ILE A 39 4.19 11.29 10.24
CA ILE A 39 3.36 11.29 9.02
C ILE A 39 2.57 12.59 8.93
N ARG A 40 1.88 13.02 10.02
CA ARG A 40 1.11 14.27 10.07
C ARG A 40 1.98 15.47 9.72
N ARG A 41 3.16 15.60 10.34
CA ARG A 41 4.09 16.71 10.04
C ARG A 41 4.49 16.74 8.56
N LEU A 42 4.82 15.60 7.97
CA LEU A 42 5.20 15.56 6.56
C LEU A 42 4.03 15.89 5.61
N LEU A 43 2.79 15.55 5.98
CA LEU A 43 1.59 15.95 5.26
C LEU A 43 1.34 17.47 5.37
N GLU A 44 1.45 18.02 6.57
CA GLU A 44 1.31 19.48 6.84
C GLU A 44 2.37 20.30 6.11
N ASP A 45 3.62 19.82 6.09
CA ASP A 45 4.75 20.45 5.40
C ASP A 45 4.69 20.27 3.86
N GLY A 46 3.74 19.48 3.36
CA GLY A 46 3.60 19.16 1.94
C GLY A 46 4.73 18.30 1.35
N ARG A 47 5.59 17.72 2.19
CA ARG A 47 6.66 16.80 1.78
C ARG A 47 6.12 15.41 1.43
N LEU A 48 5.14 14.91 2.18
CA LEU A 48 4.37 13.73 1.84
C LEU A 48 3.02 14.18 1.29
N ILE A 49 2.64 13.67 0.14
CA ILE A 49 1.34 13.97 -0.47
C ILE A 49 0.50 12.70 -0.43
N ILE A 50 -0.69 12.80 0.14
CA ILE A 50 -1.73 11.77 0.06
C ILE A 50 -3.05 12.52 -0.13
N ASP A 51 -3.70 12.33 -1.27
CA ASP A 51 -4.88 13.11 -1.63
C ASP A 51 -5.91 12.24 -2.38
N PRO A 52 -7.16 12.18 -1.89
CA PRO A 52 -7.67 12.77 -0.65
C PRO A 52 -7.23 11.99 0.59
N ILE A 53 -7.12 12.65 1.74
CA ILE A 53 -6.83 12.01 3.03
C ILE A 53 -7.82 12.46 4.10
N GLU A 54 -8.21 11.54 4.95
CA GLU A 54 -9.02 11.74 6.14
C GLU A 54 -8.21 11.36 7.38
N ASP A 55 -8.39 12.07 8.50
CA ASP A 55 -7.64 11.82 9.73
C ASP A 55 -7.74 10.36 10.22
N VAL A 56 -8.90 9.75 10.02
CA VAL A 56 -9.19 8.35 10.40
C VAL A 56 -8.37 7.32 9.61
N GLN A 57 -7.72 7.69 8.51
CA GLN A 57 -6.83 6.83 7.74
C GLN A 57 -5.43 6.74 8.34
N ILE A 58 -5.03 7.73 9.16
CA ILE A 58 -3.70 7.74 9.78
C ILE A 58 -3.70 6.78 10.96
N GLN A 59 -2.87 5.74 10.86
CA GLN A 59 -2.69 4.68 11.82
C GLN A 59 -1.34 4.88 12.57
N PRO A 60 -1.04 4.17 13.66
CA PRO A 60 0.16 4.42 14.48
C PRO A 60 1.50 4.47 13.73
N ALA A 61 1.64 3.74 12.59
CA ALA A 61 2.85 3.70 11.77
C ALA A 61 2.55 3.50 10.27
N SER A 62 1.36 3.87 9.83
CA SER A 62 0.94 3.70 8.42
C SER A 62 -0.24 4.61 8.09
N VAL A 63 -0.59 4.67 6.81
CA VAL A 63 -1.83 5.31 6.35
C VAL A 63 -2.66 4.29 5.59
N ASP A 64 -3.92 4.12 5.97
CA ASP A 64 -4.87 3.28 5.24
C ASP A 64 -5.16 3.89 3.86
N VAL A 65 -5.22 3.04 2.83
CA VAL A 65 -5.61 3.43 1.47
C VAL A 65 -6.89 2.73 1.07
N ARG A 66 -7.68 3.39 0.23
CA ARG A 66 -8.99 2.92 -0.22
C ARG A 66 -8.92 2.39 -1.65
N LEU A 67 -9.75 1.42 -1.95
CA LEU A 67 -9.88 0.82 -3.27
C LEU A 67 -10.63 1.76 -4.23
N GLY A 68 -10.04 2.05 -5.37
CA GLY A 68 -10.68 2.77 -6.45
C GLY A 68 -11.75 1.94 -7.18
N PRO A 69 -12.58 2.60 -8.02
CA PRO A 69 -13.67 1.92 -8.73
C PRO A 69 -13.25 1.25 -10.04
N GLU A 70 -12.01 1.43 -10.47
CA GLU A 70 -11.51 0.90 -11.74
C GLU A 70 -10.66 -0.35 -11.57
N PHE A 71 -10.85 -1.32 -12.46
CA PHE A 71 -10.10 -2.58 -12.51
C PHE A 71 -9.63 -2.89 -13.92
N LEU A 72 -8.48 -3.56 -14.04
CA LEU A 72 -8.05 -4.22 -15.27
C LEU A 72 -8.16 -5.73 -15.06
N VAL A 73 -9.03 -6.35 -15.84
CA VAL A 73 -9.28 -7.79 -15.81
C VAL A 73 -8.54 -8.45 -16.96
N PHE A 74 -7.94 -9.62 -16.73
CA PHE A 74 -7.23 -10.34 -17.76
C PHE A 74 -8.19 -11.09 -18.69
N ARG A 75 -7.98 -10.95 -20.00
CA ARG A 75 -8.74 -11.63 -21.05
C ARG A 75 -8.01 -12.92 -21.44
N ASN A 76 -8.24 -13.98 -20.68
CA ASN A 76 -7.53 -15.26 -20.78
C ASN A 76 -7.70 -15.99 -22.15
N HIS A 77 -8.57 -15.48 -23.04
CA HIS A 77 -8.85 -16.08 -24.35
C HIS A 77 -8.11 -15.40 -25.51
N VAL A 78 -7.36 -14.32 -25.24
CA VAL A 78 -6.66 -13.58 -26.34
C VAL A 78 -5.25 -14.08 -26.61
N THR A 79 -4.67 -14.85 -25.70
CA THR A 79 -3.36 -15.47 -25.87
C THR A 79 -3.23 -16.75 -25.04
N GLU A 80 -2.44 -17.71 -25.52
CA GLU A 80 -2.14 -18.95 -24.78
C GLU A 80 -1.03 -18.76 -23.75
N VAL A 81 -0.15 -17.75 -23.98
CA VAL A 81 1.06 -17.50 -23.19
C VAL A 81 1.28 -15.99 -23.09
N ILE A 82 1.71 -15.52 -21.93
CA ILE A 82 2.17 -14.14 -21.74
C ILE A 82 3.68 -14.12 -21.90
N ASP A 83 4.18 -13.46 -22.96
CA ASP A 83 5.59 -13.07 -23.05
C ASP A 83 5.74 -11.65 -22.48
N PRO A 84 6.52 -11.44 -21.39
CA PRO A 84 6.69 -10.12 -20.81
C PRO A 84 7.32 -9.08 -21.73
N TYR A 85 8.06 -9.52 -22.75
CA TYR A 85 8.67 -8.64 -23.76
C TYR A 85 7.73 -8.24 -24.88
N ASP A 86 6.61 -8.93 -25.04
CA ASP A 86 5.57 -8.56 -25.97
C ASP A 86 4.51 -7.69 -25.25
N LYS A 87 3.86 -6.82 -26.02
CA LYS A 87 2.62 -6.15 -25.60
C LYS A 87 1.48 -6.80 -26.38
N PRO A 88 0.89 -7.90 -25.88
CA PRO A 88 -0.31 -8.41 -26.53
C PRO A 88 -1.36 -7.31 -26.47
N ALA A 89 -1.82 -6.86 -27.63
CA ALA A 89 -2.95 -5.96 -27.73
C ALA A 89 -4.13 -6.64 -27.02
N ASP A 90 -4.85 -5.88 -26.19
CA ASP A 90 -6.09 -6.32 -25.54
C ASP A 90 -5.97 -7.43 -24.48
N LEU A 91 -4.79 -7.65 -23.90
CA LEU A 91 -4.64 -8.60 -22.78
C LEU A 91 -5.52 -8.23 -21.58
N ASN A 92 -5.76 -6.95 -21.38
CA ASN A 92 -6.54 -6.43 -20.26
C ASN A 92 -7.78 -5.70 -20.74
N GLU A 93 -8.90 -5.89 -20.04
CA GLU A 93 -10.12 -5.13 -20.18
C GLU A 93 -10.32 -4.21 -18.97
N ARG A 94 -10.65 -2.94 -19.23
CA ARG A 94 -10.97 -1.99 -18.17
C ARG A 94 -12.43 -2.13 -17.76
N VAL A 95 -12.66 -2.36 -16.48
CA VAL A 95 -13.97 -2.49 -15.87
C VAL A 95 -14.15 -1.37 -14.87
N GLN A 96 -15.21 -0.57 -15.05
CA GLN A 96 -15.64 0.46 -14.10
C GLN A 96 -16.79 -0.10 -13.26
N VAL A 97 -16.62 -0.13 -11.95
CA VAL A 97 -17.67 -0.55 -11.02
C VAL A 97 -18.59 0.62 -10.72
N ALA A 98 -19.89 0.44 -10.91
CA ALA A 98 -20.88 1.46 -10.62
C ALA A 98 -21.00 1.74 -9.12
N GLU A 99 -21.35 2.96 -8.76
CA GLU A 99 -21.61 3.36 -7.38
C GLU A 99 -22.62 2.42 -6.71
N GLY A 100 -22.36 2.06 -5.45
CA GLY A 100 -23.23 1.14 -4.68
C GLY A 100 -23.16 -0.33 -5.10
N THR A 101 -22.27 -0.69 -6.04
CA THR A 101 -22.03 -2.08 -6.45
C THR A 101 -20.62 -2.54 -6.05
N ALA A 102 -20.39 -3.85 -6.09
CA ALA A 102 -19.09 -4.44 -5.76
C ALA A 102 -18.50 -5.17 -6.98
N PHE A 103 -17.19 -5.14 -7.12
CA PHE A 103 -16.47 -6.09 -7.96
C PHE A 103 -16.43 -7.45 -7.29
N ILE A 104 -16.71 -8.53 -8.03
CA ILE A 104 -16.64 -9.89 -7.52
C ILE A 104 -15.34 -10.52 -7.98
N LEU A 105 -14.44 -10.76 -7.03
CA LEU A 105 -13.17 -11.45 -7.29
C LEU A 105 -13.32 -12.93 -6.99
N HIS A 106 -13.34 -13.77 -8.04
CA HIS A 106 -13.50 -15.21 -7.88
C HIS A 106 -12.22 -15.90 -7.40
N PRO A 107 -12.30 -17.11 -6.84
CA PRO A 107 -11.15 -17.91 -6.45
C PRO A 107 -10.16 -18.10 -7.61
N GLY A 108 -8.87 -17.83 -7.34
CA GLY A 108 -7.81 -17.96 -8.34
C GLY A 108 -7.72 -16.84 -9.37
N GLU A 109 -8.62 -15.86 -9.33
CA GLU A 109 -8.52 -14.67 -10.18
C GLU A 109 -7.44 -13.71 -9.71
N PHE A 110 -6.82 -13.05 -10.69
CA PHE A 110 -5.88 -11.95 -10.52
C PHE A 110 -6.34 -10.76 -11.36
N VAL A 111 -6.47 -9.60 -10.71
CA VAL A 111 -6.88 -8.35 -11.38
C VAL A 111 -6.04 -7.19 -10.87
N LEU A 112 -5.89 -6.15 -11.68
CA LEU A 112 -5.27 -4.90 -11.22
C LEU A 112 -6.36 -3.92 -10.80
N GLY A 113 -6.23 -3.42 -9.58
CA GLY A 113 -7.02 -2.30 -9.07
C GLY A 113 -6.14 -1.08 -8.87
N THR A 114 -6.68 -0.06 -8.21
CA THR A 114 -5.91 1.15 -7.86
C THR A 114 -6.36 1.71 -6.52
N THR A 115 -5.53 2.55 -5.91
CA THR A 115 -5.93 3.34 -4.75
C THR A 115 -6.86 4.48 -5.18
N VAL A 116 -7.74 4.94 -4.27
CA VAL A 116 -8.43 6.24 -4.43
C VAL A 116 -7.43 7.37 -4.30
N GLU A 117 -6.52 7.23 -3.33
CA GLU A 117 -5.53 8.23 -3.00
C GLU A 117 -4.43 8.31 -4.06
N SER A 118 -4.07 9.55 -4.42
CA SER A 118 -2.82 9.86 -5.10
C SER A 118 -1.73 10.09 -4.06
N ILE A 119 -0.59 9.46 -4.23
CA ILE A 119 0.55 9.50 -3.31
C ILE A 119 1.72 10.21 -3.99
N GLY A 120 2.43 11.09 -3.27
CA GLY A 120 3.68 11.69 -3.70
C GLY A 120 4.72 11.59 -2.59
N LEU A 121 5.92 11.15 -2.92
CA LEU A 121 7.02 10.95 -1.99
C LEU A 121 8.19 11.90 -2.31
N PRO A 122 8.87 12.48 -1.29
CA PRO A 122 10.16 13.13 -1.47
C PRO A 122 11.25 12.11 -1.80
N ASP A 123 12.44 12.58 -2.15
CA ASP A 123 13.57 11.75 -2.55
C ASP A 123 14.30 11.03 -1.39
N ASP A 124 13.94 11.35 -0.15
CA ASP A 124 14.48 10.75 1.08
C ASP A 124 13.49 9.83 1.81
N LEU A 125 12.35 9.54 1.19
CA LEU A 125 11.29 8.71 1.77
C LEU A 125 10.86 7.62 0.80
N VAL A 126 10.75 6.40 1.28
CA VAL A 126 10.18 5.26 0.57
C VAL A 126 8.88 4.83 1.25
N ALA A 127 7.90 4.36 0.48
CA ALA A 127 6.73 3.72 1.03
C ALA A 127 6.65 2.24 0.68
N ARG A 128 5.95 1.48 1.53
CA ARG A 128 5.63 0.08 1.26
C ARG A 128 4.12 -0.12 1.33
N VAL A 129 3.61 -0.79 0.31
CA VAL A 129 2.22 -1.25 0.28
C VAL A 129 2.11 -2.51 1.10
N GLU A 130 1.21 -2.53 2.07
CA GLU A 130 0.95 -3.67 2.93
C GLU A 130 -0.55 -3.97 2.94
N GLY A 131 -0.89 -5.27 2.99
CA GLY A 131 -2.28 -5.70 3.11
C GLY A 131 -2.85 -5.41 4.51
N LYS A 132 -4.17 -5.42 4.62
CA LYS A 132 -4.85 -5.41 5.91
C LYS A 132 -5.04 -6.84 6.40
N SER A 133 -4.57 -7.14 7.62
CA SER A 133 -4.61 -8.49 8.18
C SER A 133 -6.03 -9.10 8.21
N SER A 134 -7.06 -8.27 8.39
CA SER A 134 -8.45 -8.71 8.37
C SER A 134 -8.90 -9.20 6.98
N LEU A 135 -8.41 -8.61 5.90
CA LEU A 135 -8.69 -9.03 4.52
C LEU A 135 -7.79 -10.20 4.10
N GLY A 136 -6.52 -10.19 4.52
CA GLY A 136 -5.62 -11.32 4.32
C GLY A 136 -6.13 -12.63 4.92
N ARG A 137 -6.81 -12.57 6.08
CA ARG A 137 -7.47 -13.74 6.71
C ARG A 137 -8.69 -14.25 5.93
N LEU A 138 -9.23 -13.46 5.01
CA LEU A 138 -10.27 -13.88 4.06
C LEU A 138 -9.67 -14.40 2.74
N GLY A 139 -8.34 -14.39 2.61
CA GLY A 139 -7.66 -14.85 1.40
C GLY A 139 -7.47 -13.77 0.33
N LEU A 140 -7.64 -12.49 0.67
CA LEU A 140 -7.36 -11.40 -0.25
C LEU A 140 -5.90 -10.96 -0.15
N LEU A 141 -5.18 -11.04 -1.26
CA LEU A 141 -3.88 -10.40 -1.47
C LEU A 141 -4.09 -9.10 -2.23
N ILE A 142 -3.30 -8.06 -1.93
CA ILE A 142 -3.42 -6.75 -2.60
C ILE A 142 -2.16 -6.33 -3.34
N HIS A 143 -1.07 -7.05 -3.14
CA HIS A 143 0.15 -7.01 -3.93
C HIS A 143 0.75 -8.42 -3.95
N ALA A 144 1.26 -8.84 -5.09
CA ALA A 144 1.88 -10.16 -5.21
C ALA A 144 3.36 -10.09 -4.78
N THR A 145 4.12 -9.14 -5.32
CA THR A 145 5.57 -9.04 -5.10
C THR A 145 6.07 -7.61 -4.99
N ALA A 146 5.40 -6.63 -5.59
CA ALA A 146 5.91 -5.28 -5.79
C ALA A 146 5.27 -4.26 -4.84
N GLY A 147 5.48 -4.46 -3.53
CA GLY A 147 4.97 -3.52 -2.51
C GLY A 147 5.84 -2.28 -2.29
N PHE A 148 6.91 -2.08 -3.04
CA PHE A 148 7.86 -0.98 -2.84
C PHE A 148 7.51 0.21 -3.73
N VAL A 149 7.36 1.40 -3.11
CA VAL A 149 7.14 2.68 -3.79
C VAL A 149 8.39 3.52 -3.62
N ASP A 150 9.10 3.73 -4.72
CA ASP A 150 10.41 4.37 -4.74
C ASP A 150 10.41 5.82 -4.24
N PRO A 151 11.54 6.30 -3.67
CA PRO A 151 11.73 7.70 -3.31
C PRO A 151 11.62 8.61 -4.54
N GLY A 152 11.04 9.80 -4.34
CA GLY A 152 10.76 10.72 -5.44
C GLY A 152 9.55 10.32 -6.29
N TRP A 153 8.72 9.38 -5.83
CA TRP A 153 7.49 9.01 -6.54
C TRP A 153 6.64 10.27 -6.80
N PRO A 154 6.43 10.63 -8.06
CA PRO A 154 5.62 11.79 -8.38
C PRO A 154 4.15 11.50 -8.03
N ARG A 155 3.38 12.54 -7.77
CA ARG A 155 1.98 12.38 -7.41
C ARG A 155 1.24 11.47 -8.40
N GLY A 156 0.73 10.34 -7.90
CA GLY A 156 0.01 9.34 -8.70
C GLY A 156 -0.67 8.29 -7.82
N GLN A 157 -1.62 7.58 -8.39
CA GLN A 157 -2.28 6.47 -7.72
C GLN A 157 -1.37 5.23 -7.73
N ILE A 158 -1.59 4.31 -6.79
CA ILE A 158 -0.85 3.05 -6.74
C ILE A 158 -1.69 1.94 -7.36
N THR A 159 -1.13 1.21 -8.32
CA THR A 159 -1.75 -0.02 -8.83
C THR A 159 -1.65 -1.12 -7.78
N LEU A 160 -2.76 -1.79 -7.54
CA LEU A 160 -2.89 -2.93 -6.62
C LEU A 160 -3.03 -4.22 -7.41
N GLU A 161 -2.29 -5.25 -7.02
CA GLU A 161 -2.29 -6.59 -7.63
C GLU A 161 -3.21 -7.50 -6.79
N LEU A 162 -4.51 -7.43 -7.07
CA LEU A 162 -5.54 -8.10 -6.27
C LEU A 162 -5.68 -9.56 -6.67
N SER A 163 -5.57 -10.47 -5.70
CA SER A 163 -5.75 -11.90 -5.92
C SER A 163 -6.56 -12.55 -4.80
N ASN A 164 -7.44 -13.47 -5.16
CA ASN A 164 -8.23 -14.27 -4.23
C ASN A 164 -7.67 -15.69 -4.15
N VAL A 165 -7.00 -16.00 -3.04
CA VAL A 165 -6.45 -17.34 -2.76
C VAL A 165 -7.39 -18.20 -1.89
N ALA A 166 -8.57 -17.68 -1.54
CA ALA A 166 -9.61 -18.43 -0.84
C ALA A 166 -10.43 -19.28 -1.82
N THR A 167 -11.40 -20.01 -1.28
CA THR A 167 -12.29 -20.89 -2.06
C THR A 167 -13.66 -20.27 -2.38
N LEU A 168 -13.96 -19.11 -1.81
CA LEU A 168 -15.21 -18.37 -2.03
C LEU A 168 -14.92 -17.03 -2.72
N PRO A 169 -15.83 -16.54 -3.57
CA PRO A 169 -15.72 -15.20 -4.15
C PRO A 169 -15.70 -14.12 -3.07
N ILE A 170 -14.88 -13.08 -3.28
CA ILE A 170 -14.75 -11.92 -2.39
C ILE A 170 -15.38 -10.70 -3.06
N LYS A 171 -16.24 -9.98 -2.33
CA LYS A 171 -16.80 -8.70 -2.77
C LYS A 171 -15.82 -7.58 -2.45
N LEU A 172 -15.39 -6.86 -3.48
CA LEU A 172 -14.54 -5.69 -3.36
C LEU A 172 -15.39 -4.43 -3.63
N TRP A 173 -15.58 -3.62 -2.59
CA TRP A 173 -16.37 -2.41 -2.68
C TRP A 173 -15.45 -1.20 -2.95
N PRO A 174 -15.69 -0.39 -3.99
CA PRO A 174 -15.01 0.88 -4.14
C PRO A 174 -15.12 1.74 -2.87
N GLY A 175 -14.02 2.38 -2.48
CA GLY A 175 -13.94 3.16 -1.24
C GLY A 175 -13.64 2.38 0.04
N MET A 176 -13.67 1.04 0.02
CA MET A 176 -13.27 0.24 1.18
C MET A 176 -11.76 0.41 1.48
N ARG A 177 -11.37 0.39 2.76
CA ARG A 177 -9.95 0.36 3.15
C ARG A 177 -9.35 -0.99 2.76
N ILE A 178 -8.55 -0.99 1.70
CA ILE A 178 -8.04 -2.20 1.06
C ILE A 178 -6.65 -2.57 1.55
N GLY A 179 -5.84 -1.58 1.87
CA GLY A 179 -4.46 -1.74 2.27
C GLY A 179 -3.98 -0.59 3.15
N GLN A 180 -2.69 -0.52 3.35
CA GLN A 180 -2.02 0.56 4.08
C GLN A 180 -0.63 0.82 3.49
N LEU A 181 -0.13 2.03 3.69
CA LEU A 181 1.23 2.44 3.34
C LEU A 181 2.03 2.69 4.60
N SER A 182 3.15 2.01 4.78
CA SER A 182 4.18 2.36 5.76
C SER A 182 5.26 3.19 5.08
N PHE A 183 5.85 4.14 5.82
CA PHE A 183 6.85 5.07 5.29
C PHE A 183 8.16 4.89 6.05
N HIS A 184 9.27 4.88 5.30
CA HIS A 184 10.60 4.65 5.83
C HIS A 184 11.54 5.74 5.31
N THR A 185 12.32 6.35 6.21
CA THR A 185 13.35 7.30 5.80
C THR A 185 14.55 6.56 5.20
N LEU A 186 15.15 7.13 4.17
CA LEU A 186 16.46 6.69 3.68
C LEU A 186 17.58 7.25 4.59
N ASP A 187 18.75 6.68 4.48
CA ASP A 187 19.96 7.15 5.14
C ASP A 187 20.49 8.47 4.55
N ALA A 188 20.20 8.71 3.26
CA ALA A 188 20.43 9.94 2.54
C ALA A 188 19.42 10.07 1.40
N PRO A 189 19.15 11.28 0.87
CA PRO A 189 18.32 11.43 -0.32
C PRO A 189 18.83 10.62 -1.49
N ALA A 190 17.93 10.03 -2.28
CA ALA A 190 18.30 9.28 -3.47
C ALA A 190 18.96 10.20 -4.52
N GLU A 191 20.14 9.84 -4.99
CA GLU A 191 20.82 10.61 -6.07
C GLU A 191 20.03 10.58 -7.38
N ARG A 192 19.31 9.50 -7.63
CA ARG A 192 18.44 9.32 -8.80
C ARG A 192 17.07 8.88 -8.36
N PRO A 193 16.19 9.78 -7.93
CA PRO A 193 14.84 9.45 -7.49
C PRO A 193 13.98 8.92 -8.65
N TYR A 194 12.85 8.31 -8.34
CA TYR A 194 11.94 7.77 -9.33
C TYR A 194 11.50 8.83 -10.35
N GLY A 195 11.58 8.50 -11.62
CA GLY A 195 11.35 9.43 -12.73
C GLY A 195 12.62 10.12 -13.25
N HIS A 196 13.79 9.90 -12.60
CA HIS A 196 15.06 10.40 -13.14
C HIS A 196 15.29 9.88 -14.56
N VAL A 197 15.81 10.72 -15.43
CA VAL A 197 15.99 10.46 -16.88
C VAL A 197 16.74 9.14 -17.17
N ASP A 198 17.69 8.76 -16.32
CA ASP A 198 18.51 7.56 -16.51
C ASP A 198 17.87 6.26 -16.03
N LEU A 199 16.71 6.30 -15.36
CA LEU A 199 16.10 5.12 -14.74
C LEU A 199 15.05 4.42 -15.62
N ASN A 200 14.59 5.00 -16.74
CA ASN A 200 13.49 4.47 -17.53
C ASN A 200 12.26 4.10 -16.68
N SER A 201 11.91 4.95 -15.70
CA SER A 201 10.78 4.74 -14.81
C SER A 201 9.48 4.55 -15.61
N LYS A 202 8.71 3.49 -15.30
CA LYS A 202 7.63 3.03 -16.18
C LYS A 202 6.26 3.64 -15.86
N TYR A 203 6.04 4.03 -14.61
CA TYR A 203 4.71 4.35 -14.08
C TYR A 203 4.60 5.79 -13.55
N VAL A 204 5.40 6.70 -14.10
CA VAL A 204 5.43 8.12 -13.70
C VAL A 204 4.07 8.75 -13.94
N GLY A 205 3.48 9.35 -12.90
CA GLY A 205 2.20 10.08 -12.99
C GLY A 205 0.99 9.21 -13.33
N GLN A 206 1.02 7.93 -12.95
CA GLN A 206 -0.10 7.03 -13.26
C GLN A 206 -1.41 7.48 -12.60
N SER A 207 -2.51 7.29 -13.35
CA SER A 207 -3.89 7.46 -12.92
C SER A 207 -4.69 6.24 -13.33
N GLY A 208 -5.44 5.67 -12.39
CA GLY A 208 -6.10 4.39 -12.59
C GLY A 208 -5.12 3.20 -12.60
N PRO A 209 -5.63 1.95 -12.69
CA PRO A 209 -4.80 0.78 -12.79
C PRO A 209 -4.07 0.74 -14.13
N MET A 210 -2.76 0.45 -14.10
CA MET A 210 -1.92 0.36 -15.31
C MET A 210 -1.47 -1.07 -15.55
N ALA A 211 -1.56 -1.52 -16.80
CA ALA A 211 -1.01 -2.79 -17.25
C ALA A 211 0.53 -2.77 -17.22
N SER A 212 1.13 -3.97 -17.22
CA SER A 212 2.58 -4.13 -17.22
C SER A 212 3.25 -3.34 -18.36
N GLN A 213 4.32 -2.64 -18.03
CA GLN A 213 5.21 -1.94 -18.98
C GLN A 213 6.56 -2.67 -19.13
N TYR A 214 6.62 -3.96 -18.81
CA TYR A 214 7.87 -4.75 -18.86
C TYR A 214 8.48 -4.77 -20.26
N ALA A 215 7.66 -4.79 -21.31
CA ALA A 215 8.08 -4.75 -22.71
C ALA A 215 8.92 -3.52 -23.12
N ARG A 216 8.98 -2.49 -22.26
CA ARG A 216 9.90 -1.33 -22.45
C ARG A 216 11.35 -1.64 -22.07
N ASN A 217 11.62 -2.79 -21.44
CA ASN A 217 12.99 -3.21 -21.16
C ASN A 217 13.64 -3.77 -22.43
N PRO A 218 14.94 -3.56 -22.63
CA PRO A 218 15.67 -4.25 -23.71
C PRO A 218 15.69 -5.76 -23.43
N LYS A 219 15.66 -6.56 -24.52
CA LYS A 219 15.88 -8.02 -24.44
C LYS A 219 17.33 -8.33 -24.16
#